data_6f00a58b71b207370c8a05dc5cf53ae4
#
_entry.id   6f00a58b71b207370c8a05dc5cf53ae4
#
_cell.length_a   1.000
_cell.length_b   1.000
_cell.length_c   1.000
_cell.angle_alpha   90.00
_cell.angle_beta   90.00
_cell.angle_gamma   90.00
#
_symmetry.space_group_name_H-M   'P 1'
#
loop_
_entity.id
_entity.type
_entity.pdbx_description
1 polymer ?
#
loop_
_entity_poly.entity_id
_entity_poly.type
_entity_poly.pdbx_seq_one_letter_code
_entity_poly.pdbx_strand_id
1 'polypeptide(L)'
;MALNKVEICGVNTSTLPVLDQEEKAELFKRIKAGDEEARELYIKGNLRLVLSVIRRFQNSSENPDDLFQIGCIGLIKAIDNFDTTLQVKFSTYAVPMIMGEVRRYLRDNTSSIRVSRSLRDTAYKAIYAREGLTRKNSKEPTIMEIAKEIGISKEEITYALDAIQTPVSLYEPVYTDGGDPLYVMDQISDRKNKEEHWLERLSLKEAMNRLGSREWHI
;
A
#
# COMPACT_ATOMS: atom_id res chain seq x y z
N MET A 1 -32.96 -8.53 12.28
CA MET A 1 -31.52 -8.53 11.90
C MET A 1 -30.90 -7.26 12.43
N ALA A 2 -29.99 -7.37 13.40
CA ALA A 2 -29.27 -6.21 13.93
C ALA A 2 -28.39 -5.67 12.81
N LEU A 3 -28.70 -4.48 12.30
CA LEU A 3 -27.83 -3.73 11.42
C LEU A 3 -26.56 -3.43 12.21
N ASN A 4 -25.46 -4.08 11.87
CA ASN A 4 -24.16 -3.77 12.44
C ASN A 4 -23.89 -2.29 12.16
N LYS A 5 -24.01 -1.48 13.21
CA LYS A 5 -23.77 -0.05 13.23
C LYS A 5 -22.27 0.13 13.10
N VAL A 6 -21.77 0.33 11.91
CA VAL A 6 -20.36 0.58 11.64
C VAL A 6 -20.22 2.07 11.45
N GLU A 7 -19.46 2.71 12.32
CA GLU A 7 -19.01 4.07 12.16
C GLU A 7 -17.65 4.04 11.44
N ILE A 8 -17.56 4.72 10.30
CA ILE A 8 -16.33 4.81 9.49
C ILE A 8 -16.07 6.29 9.25
N CYS A 9 -14.90 6.77 9.62
CA CYS A 9 -14.50 8.18 9.50
C CYS A 9 -15.51 9.14 10.15
N GLY A 10 -16.13 8.77 11.27
CA GLY A 10 -17.17 9.58 11.91
C GLY A 10 -18.52 9.60 11.20
N VAL A 11 -18.65 8.84 10.09
CA VAL A 11 -19.91 8.71 9.34
C VAL A 11 -20.68 7.49 9.82
N ASN A 12 -21.89 7.72 10.35
CA ASN A 12 -22.78 6.63 10.72
C ASN A 12 -23.40 6.01 9.46
N THR A 13 -23.00 4.80 9.13
CA THR A 13 -23.43 4.11 7.90
C THR A 13 -24.92 3.76 7.87
N SER A 14 -25.58 3.74 9.03
CA SER A 14 -27.03 3.44 9.13
C SER A 14 -27.92 4.61 8.71
N THR A 15 -27.44 5.84 8.86
CA THR A 15 -28.20 7.08 8.61
C THR A 15 -27.98 7.66 7.21
N LEU A 16 -27.19 6.99 6.37
CA LEU A 16 -26.90 7.46 5.02
C LEU A 16 -28.18 7.49 4.16
N PRO A 17 -28.46 8.61 3.47
CA PRO A 17 -29.63 8.73 2.61
C PRO A 17 -29.60 7.70 1.47
N VAL A 18 -30.76 7.22 1.11
CA VAL A 18 -30.94 6.35 -0.07
C VAL A 18 -31.69 7.17 -1.10
N LEU A 19 -31.07 7.45 -2.23
CA LEU A 19 -31.68 8.20 -3.31
C LEU A 19 -32.35 7.25 -4.30
N ASP A 20 -33.56 7.59 -4.72
CA ASP A 20 -34.26 6.90 -5.80
C ASP A 20 -33.70 7.27 -7.18
N GLN A 21 -34.11 6.53 -8.23
CA GLN A 21 -33.59 6.78 -9.58
C GLN A 21 -33.97 8.13 -10.14
N GLU A 22 -35.20 8.58 -9.85
CA GLU A 22 -35.71 9.87 -10.29
C GLU A 22 -34.97 11.03 -9.61
N GLU A 23 -34.77 10.94 -8.28
CA GLU A 23 -34.01 11.88 -7.50
C GLU A 23 -32.54 11.98 -7.98
N LYS A 24 -31.93 10.85 -8.30
CA LYS A 24 -30.57 10.82 -8.86
C LYS A 24 -30.47 11.55 -10.19
N ALA A 25 -31.47 11.38 -11.06
CA ALA A 25 -31.47 12.04 -12.36
C ALA A 25 -31.68 13.56 -12.24
N GLU A 26 -32.53 13.98 -11.29
CA GLU A 26 -32.77 15.40 -11.02
C GLU A 26 -31.56 16.08 -10.40
N LEU A 27 -30.96 15.46 -9.36
CA LEU A 27 -29.75 15.95 -8.73
C LEU A 27 -28.61 16.08 -9.75
N PHE A 28 -28.49 15.11 -10.67
CA PHE A 28 -27.45 15.17 -11.70
C PHE A 28 -27.62 16.34 -12.66
N LYS A 29 -28.85 16.73 -12.99
CA LYS A 29 -29.12 17.93 -13.79
C LYS A 29 -28.70 19.19 -13.04
N ARG A 30 -29.01 19.27 -11.74
CA ARG A 30 -28.60 20.39 -10.88
C ARG A 30 -27.07 20.48 -10.73
N ILE A 31 -26.38 19.34 -10.57
CA ILE A 31 -24.91 19.27 -10.51
C ILE A 31 -24.30 19.84 -11.79
N LYS A 32 -24.84 19.48 -12.97
CA LYS A 32 -24.37 20.05 -14.25
C LYS A 32 -24.62 21.55 -14.38
N ALA A 33 -25.60 22.08 -13.65
CA ALA A 33 -25.85 23.50 -13.55
C ALA A 33 -24.95 24.24 -12.52
N GLY A 34 -24.09 23.52 -11.82
CA GLY A 34 -23.14 24.08 -10.84
C GLY A 34 -23.66 24.17 -9.40
N ASP A 35 -24.72 23.41 -9.06
CA ASP A 35 -25.30 23.39 -7.72
C ASP A 35 -24.46 22.51 -6.77
N GLU A 36 -23.75 23.15 -5.87
CA GLU A 36 -22.89 22.50 -4.87
C GLU A 36 -23.68 21.70 -3.82
N GLU A 37 -24.87 22.16 -3.42
CA GLU A 37 -25.70 21.45 -2.45
C GLU A 37 -26.21 20.13 -3.04
N ALA A 38 -26.63 20.15 -4.29
CA ALA A 38 -27.04 18.95 -5.02
C ALA A 38 -25.87 17.97 -5.16
N ARG A 39 -24.65 18.46 -5.37
CA ARG A 39 -23.44 17.65 -5.44
C ARG A 39 -23.14 16.95 -4.12
N GLU A 40 -23.18 17.69 -3.00
CA GLU A 40 -22.99 17.09 -1.67
C GLU A 40 -24.05 16.02 -1.36
N LEU A 41 -25.32 16.29 -1.65
CA LEU A 41 -26.40 15.36 -1.40
C LEU A 41 -26.22 14.09 -2.25
N TYR A 42 -25.80 14.24 -3.50
CA TYR A 42 -25.53 13.10 -4.39
C TYR A 42 -24.36 12.26 -3.90
N ILE A 43 -23.27 12.88 -3.41
CA ILE A 43 -22.14 12.18 -2.80
C ILE A 43 -22.61 11.39 -1.58
N LYS A 44 -23.32 12.04 -0.65
CA LYS A 44 -23.83 11.40 0.59
C LYS A 44 -24.73 10.19 0.26
N GLY A 45 -25.60 10.32 -0.73
CA GLY A 45 -26.49 9.24 -1.17
C GLY A 45 -25.79 8.04 -1.83
N ASN A 46 -24.54 8.21 -2.29
CA ASN A 46 -23.77 7.14 -2.92
C ASN A 46 -22.64 6.58 -2.04
N LEU A 47 -22.46 7.03 -0.77
CA LEU A 47 -21.44 6.49 0.13
C LEU A 47 -21.61 4.99 0.42
N ARG A 48 -22.84 4.47 0.41
CA ARG A 48 -23.10 3.03 0.52
C ARG A 48 -22.46 2.23 -0.62
N LEU A 49 -22.36 2.82 -1.82
CA LEU A 49 -21.69 2.20 -2.95
C LEU A 49 -20.20 2.05 -2.67
N VAL A 50 -19.56 3.09 -2.11
CA VAL A 50 -18.16 3.07 -1.68
C VAL A 50 -17.93 1.95 -0.68
N LEU A 51 -18.77 1.86 0.37
CA LEU A 51 -18.67 0.80 1.38
C LEU A 51 -18.76 -0.60 0.78
N SER A 52 -19.65 -0.80 -0.21
CA SER A 52 -19.80 -2.09 -0.89
C SER A 52 -18.55 -2.49 -1.68
N VAL A 53 -17.84 -1.50 -2.25
CA VAL A 53 -16.60 -1.71 -3.01
C VAL A 53 -15.46 -2.03 -2.06
N ILE A 54 -15.32 -1.30 -0.94
CA ILE A 54 -14.24 -1.47 0.03
C ILE A 54 -14.26 -2.85 0.67
N ARG A 55 -15.44 -3.43 0.88
CA ARG A 55 -15.56 -4.82 1.39
C ARG A 55 -14.76 -5.84 0.58
N ARG A 56 -14.48 -5.57 -0.70
CA ARG A 56 -13.65 -6.45 -1.54
C ARG A 56 -12.15 -6.39 -1.20
N PHE A 57 -11.75 -5.38 -0.42
CA PHE A 57 -10.36 -5.14 0.00
C PHE A 57 -10.12 -5.44 1.48
N GLN A 58 -11.03 -6.18 2.15
CA GLN A 58 -10.91 -6.53 3.58
C GLN A 58 -9.64 -7.32 3.92
N ASN A 59 -9.04 -8.00 2.93
CA ASN A 59 -7.80 -8.76 3.11
C ASN A 59 -6.54 -7.90 2.99
N SER A 60 -6.68 -6.59 2.76
CA SER A 60 -5.53 -5.68 2.81
C SER A 60 -5.16 -5.37 4.26
N SER A 61 -3.88 -5.12 4.52
CA SER A 61 -3.38 -4.71 5.85
C SER A 61 -3.70 -3.26 6.21
N GLU A 62 -4.33 -2.52 5.27
CA GLU A 62 -4.62 -1.10 5.42
C GLU A 62 -5.87 -0.82 6.25
N ASN A 63 -5.89 0.36 6.90
CA ASN A 63 -7.02 0.79 7.68
C ASN A 63 -8.27 0.97 6.79
N PRO A 64 -9.42 0.35 7.15
CA PRO A 64 -10.67 0.55 6.44
C PRO A 64 -11.10 2.01 6.26
N ASP A 65 -10.75 2.89 7.22
CA ASP A 65 -11.04 4.32 7.16
C ASP A 65 -10.28 5.00 6.01
N ASP A 66 -9.00 4.66 5.82
CA ASP A 66 -8.20 5.20 4.73
C ASP A 66 -8.72 4.71 3.38
N LEU A 67 -9.07 3.43 3.29
CA LEU A 67 -9.67 2.86 2.08
C LEU A 67 -11.01 3.54 1.75
N PHE A 68 -11.80 3.90 2.78
CA PHE A 68 -13.06 4.61 2.60
C PHE A 68 -12.82 6.03 2.06
N GLN A 69 -11.89 6.77 2.62
CA GLN A 69 -11.55 8.11 2.16
C GLN A 69 -11.08 8.10 0.70
N ILE A 70 -10.19 7.17 0.35
CA ILE A 70 -9.73 6.99 -1.03
C ILE A 70 -10.87 6.58 -1.96
N GLY A 71 -11.75 5.69 -1.49
CA GLY A 71 -12.96 5.32 -2.22
C GLY A 71 -13.90 6.51 -2.47
N CYS A 72 -14.04 7.41 -1.50
CA CYS A 72 -14.79 8.66 -1.66
C CYS A 72 -14.17 9.59 -2.71
N ILE A 73 -12.82 9.69 -2.77
CA ILE A 73 -12.13 10.42 -3.85
C ILE A 73 -12.48 9.81 -5.21
N GLY A 74 -12.48 8.47 -5.32
CA GLY A 74 -12.89 7.78 -6.54
C GLY A 74 -14.34 8.05 -6.93
N LEU A 75 -15.25 8.10 -5.94
CA LEU A 75 -16.65 8.47 -6.16
C LEU A 75 -16.80 9.91 -6.67
N ILE A 76 -16.12 10.85 -6.06
CA ILE A 76 -16.14 12.27 -6.47
C ILE A 76 -15.66 12.41 -7.91
N LYS A 77 -14.53 11.80 -8.26
CA LYS A 77 -14.03 11.78 -9.64
C LYS A 77 -15.03 11.14 -10.62
N ALA A 78 -15.75 10.11 -10.16
CA ALA A 78 -16.77 9.49 -10.99
C ALA A 78 -17.97 10.41 -11.21
N ILE A 79 -18.39 11.20 -10.22
CA ILE A 79 -19.48 12.16 -10.35
C ILE A 79 -19.08 13.29 -11.32
N ASP A 80 -17.89 13.82 -11.17
CA ASP A 80 -17.40 14.95 -11.97
C ASP A 80 -17.23 14.56 -13.46
N ASN A 81 -16.88 13.31 -13.75
CA ASN A 81 -16.61 12.83 -15.12
C ASN A 81 -17.75 12.00 -15.74
N PHE A 82 -18.87 11.81 -15.05
CA PHE A 82 -19.95 11.00 -15.57
C PHE A 82 -20.74 11.69 -16.67
N ASP A 83 -20.87 11.03 -17.82
CA ASP A 83 -21.71 11.49 -18.91
C ASP A 83 -23.09 10.83 -18.86
N THR A 84 -24.11 11.64 -18.67
CA THR A 84 -25.50 11.20 -18.61
C THR A 84 -26.09 10.85 -19.99
N THR A 85 -25.41 11.19 -21.08
CA THR A 85 -25.84 10.81 -22.45
C THR A 85 -25.65 9.33 -22.72
N LEU A 86 -24.70 8.72 -22.01
CA LEU A 86 -24.46 7.27 -22.06
C LEU A 86 -25.60 6.56 -21.30
N GLN A 87 -26.30 5.66 -21.96
CA GLN A 87 -27.39 4.87 -21.37
C GLN A 87 -26.87 3.83 -20.35
N VAL A 88 -26.00 4.22 -19.43
CA VAL A 88 -25.36 3.38 -18.44
C VAL A 88 -25.73 3.87 -17.04
N LYS A 89 -26.00 2.95 -16.11
CA LYS A 89 -26.26 3.31 -14.71
C LYS A 89 -24.98 3.90 -14.10
N PHE A 90 -25.14 4.97 -13.33
CA PHE A 90 -24.01 5.61 -12.62
C PHE A 90 -23.15 4.61 -11.83
N SER A 91 -23.76 3.65 -11.12
CA SER A 91 -23.03 2.63 -10.35
C SER A 91 -22.08 1.78 -11.22
N THR A 92 -22.48 1.48 -12.47
CA THR A 92 -21.64 0.71 -13.40
C THR A 92 -20.37 1.47 -13.77
N TYR A 93 -20.45 2.80 -13.88
CA TYR A 93 -19.31 3.67 -14.14
C TYR A 93 -18.49 3.94 -12.87
N ALA A 94 -19.14 4.20 -11.74
CA ALA A 94 -18.48 4.61 -10.50
C ALA A 94 -17.67 3.46 -9.84
N VAL A 95 -18.18 2.21 -9.88
CA VAL A 95 -17.49 1.07 -9.26
C VAL A 95 -16.08 0.85 -9.78
N PRO A 96 -15.80 0.80 -11.10
CA PRO A 96 -14.45 0.72 -11.63
C PRO A 96 -13.57 1.90 -11.23
N MET A 97 -14.11 3.13 -11.18
CA MET A 97 -13.38 4.33 -10.79
C MET A 97 -12.95 4.25 -9.32
N ILE A 98 -13.87 3.90 -8.42
CA ILE A 98 -13.60 3.70 -6.99
C ILE A 98 -12.54 2.60 -6.80
N MET A 99 -12.73 1.45 -7.45
CA MET A 99 -11.75 0.35 -7.39
C MET A 99 -10.38 0.75 -7.93
N GLY A 100 -10.34 1.57 -8.97
CA GLY A 100 -9.11 2.08 -9.57
C GLY A 100 -8.32 2.95 -8.60
N GLU A 101 -8.98 3.88 -7.91
CA GLU A 101 -8.33 4.73 -6.90
C GLU A 101 -7.85 3.92 -5.70
N VAL A 102 -8.66 2.99 -5.18
CA VAL A 102 -8.25 2.12 -4.06
C VAL A 102 -7.05 1.25 -4.46
N ARG A 103 -7.06 0.63 -5.64
CA ARG A 103 -5.92 -0.17 -6.12
C ARG A 103 -4.66 0.67 -6.33
N ARG A 104 -4.81 1.92 -6.80
CA ARG A 104 -3.69 2.85 -6.95
C ARG A 104 -3.08 3.18 -5.59
N TYR A 105 -3.92 3.51 -4.61
CA TYR A 105 -3.48 3.77 -3.24
C TYR A 105 -2.75 2.57 -2.64
N LEU A 106 -3.35 1.38 -2.70
CA LEU A 106 -2.72 0.15 -2.19
C LEU A 106 -1.37 -0.12 -2.86
N ARG A 107 -1.26 0.11 -4.18
CA ARG A 107 -0.01 -0.09 -4.89
C ARG A 107 1.08 0.91 -4.48
N ASP A 108 0.71 2.17 -4.28
CA ASP A 108 1.68 3.25 -4.13
C ASP A 108 2.05 3.53 -2.66
N ASN A 109 1.20 3.15 -1.68
CA ASN A 109 1.34 3.52 -0.27
C ASN A 109 1.46 2.35 0.73
N THR A 110 1.18 1.10 0.34
CA THR A 110 1.18 -0.05 1.27
C THR A 110 2.58 -0.52 1.65
N SER A 111 3.59 -0.28 0.82
CA SER A 111 4.94 -0.76 1.08
C SER A 111 5.76 0.31 1.81
N SER A 112 6.41 -0.07 2.94
CA SER A 112 7.34 0.81 3.67
C SER A 112 8.52 1.27 2.79
N ILE A 113 8.94 0.42 1.86
CA ILE A 113 9.97 0.74 0.86
C ILE A 113 9.28 0.90 -0.49
N ARG A 114 9.47 2.06 -1.12
CA ARG A 114 8.90 2.34 -2.43
C ARG A 114 9.65 1.59 -3.53
N VAL A 115 8.94 0.72 -4.24
CA VAL A 115 9.47 -0.02 -5.39
C VAL A 115 8.91 0.57 -6.68
N SER A 116 9.74 0.68 -7.74
CA SER A 116 9.30 1.17 -9.05
C SER A 116 8.22 0.26 -9.63
N ARG A 117 7.34 0.84 -10.46
CA ARG A 117 6.22 0.08 -11.07
C ARG A 117 6.72 -1.05 -11.98
N SER A 118 7.71 -0.76 -12.81
CA SER A 118 8.29 -1.76 -13.72
C SER A 118 8.83 -2.97 -12.97
N LEU A 119 9.58 -2.73 -11.88
CA LEU A 119 10.17 -3.79 -11.08
C LEU A 119 9.09 -4.63 -10.37
N ARG A 120 8.05 -3.97 -9.85
CA ARG A 120 6.91 -4.64 -9.22
C ARG A 120 6.13 -5.48 -10.25
N ASP A 121 5.91 -4.96 -11.45
CA ASP A 121 5.21 -5.68 -12.51
C ASP A 121 6.01 -6.92 -12.96
N THR A 122 7.34 -6.81 -13.06
CA THR A 122 8.24 -7.94 -13.32
C THR A 122 8.13 -9.00 -12.21
N ALA A 123 8.15 -8.59 -10.95
CA ALA A 123 8.03 -9.49 -9.82
C ALA A 123 6.68 -10.23 -9.79
N TYR A 124 5.57 -9.53 -10.02
CA TYR A 124 4.26 -10.18 -10.10
C TYR A 124 4.14 -11.14 -11.29
N LYS A 125 4.69 -10.81 -12.44
CA LYS A 125 4.77 -11.75 -13.57
C LYS A 125 5.56 -13.00 -13.20
N ALA A 126 6.68 -12.85 -12.49
CA ALA A 126 7.49 -13.98 -12.03
C ALA A 126 6.72 -14.86 -11.02
N ILE A 127 6.01 -14.28 -10.06
CA ILE A 127 5.18 -15.01 -9.10
C ILE A 127 4.08 -15.78 -9.84
N TYR A 128 3.38 -15.12 -10.77
CA TYR A 128 2.30 -15.74 -11.52
C TYR A 128 2.79 -16.90 -12.40
N ALA A 129 3.94 -16.74 -13.05
CA ALA A 129 4.57 -17.80 -13.84
C ALA A 129 5.02 -18.98 -12.95
N ARG A 130 5.59 -18.69 -11.75
CA ARG A 130 5.94 -19.72 -10.75
C ARG A 130 4.72 -20.54 -10.37
N GLU A 131 3.60 -19.90 -10.02
CA GLU A 131 2.36 -20.61 -9.68
C GLU A 131 1.82 -21.45 -10.85
N GLY A 132 1.87 -20.89 -12.06
CA GLY A 132 1.44 -21.59 -13.29
C GLY A 132 2.28 -22.84 -13.55
N LEU A 133 3.61 -22.74 -13.47
CA LEU A 133 4.54 -23.85 -13.66
C LEU A 133 4.41 -24.88 -12.54
N THR A 134 4.23 -24.46 -11.29
CA THR A 134 4.00 -25.37 -10.15
C THR A 134 2.74 -26.20 -10.37
N ARG A 135 1.65 -25.59 -10.85
CA ARG A 135 0.40 -26.32 -11.14
C ARG A 135 0.57 -27.32 -12.30
N LYS A 136 1.36 -26.97 -13.32
CA LYS A 136 1.62 -27.86 -14.48
C LYS A 136 2.51 -29.03 -14.13
N ASN A 137 3.58 -28.78 -13.39
CA ASN A 137 4.66 -29.74 -13.20
C ASN A 137 4.59 -30.44 -11.82
N SER A 138 3.66 -30.04 -10.92
CA SER A 138 3.55 -30.52 -9.54
C SER A 138 4.88 -30.43 -8.75
N LYS A 139 5.79 -29.56 -9.19
CA LYS A 139 7.13 -29.32 -8.61
C LYS A 139 7.40 -27.81 -8.64
N GLU A 140 8.12 -27.34 -7.63
CA GLU A 140 8.54 -25.93 -7.60
C GLU A 140 9.54 -25.65 -8.72
N PRO A 141 9.24 -24.65 -9.61
CA PRO A 141 10.10 -24.32 -10.74
C PRO A 141 11.36 -23.58 -10.29
N THR A 142 12.43 -23.81 -11.00
CA THR A 142 13.67 -23.05 -10.84
C THR A 142 13.55 -21.65 -11.42
N ILE A 143 14.40 -20.72 -10.96
CA ILE A 143 14.42 -19.34 -11.49
C ILE A 143 14.71 -19.34 -13.00
N MET A 144 15.50 -20.29 -13.50
CA MET A 144 15.79 -20.46 -14.94
C MET A 144 14.54 -20.84 -15.75
N GLU A 145 13.69 -21.70 -15.22
CA GLU A 145 12.43 -22.10 -15.87
C GLU A 145 11.45 -20.91 -15.91
N ILE A 146 11.38 -20.14 -14.83
CA ILE A 146 10.58 -18.91 -14.77
C ILE A 146 11.10 -17.88 -15.77
N ALA A 147 12.42 -17.68 -15.84
CA ALA A 147 13.07 -16.77 -16.78
C ALA A 147 12.75 -17.13 -18.25
N LYS A 148 12.77 -18.43 -18.57
CA LYS A 148 12.44 -18.94 -19.89
C LYS A 148 10.96 -18.74 -20.25
N GLU A 149 10.05 -18.92 -19.27
CA GLU A 149 8.60 -18.75 -19.49
C GLU A 149 8.23 -17.28 -19.76
N ILE A 150 8.89 -16.34 -19.03
CA ILE A 150 8.55 -14.91 -19.11
C ILE A 150 9.38 -14.18 -20.18
N GLY A 151 10.53 -14.73 -20.58
CA GLY A 151 11.46 -14.10 -21.50
C GLY A 151 12.28 -12.95 -20.91
N ILE A 152 12.55 -13.00 -19.59
CA ILE A 152 13.30 -11.99 -18.83
C ILE A 152 14.56 -12.65 -18.25
N SER A 153 15.64 -11.89 -18.06
CA SER A 153 16.88 -12.42 -17.51
C SER A 153 16.72 -12.93 -16.07
N LYS A 154 17.50 -13.94 -15.70
CA LYS A 154 17.49 -14.52 -14.34
C LYS A 154 17.84 -13.47 -13.28
N GLU A 155 18.81 -12.62 -13.59
CA GLU A 155 19.30 -11.56 -12.71
C GLU A 155 18.20 -10.53 -12.42
N GLU A 156 17.46 -10.14 -13.47
CA GLU A 156 16.36 -9.18 -13.36
C GLU A 156 15.19 -9.74 -12.55
N ILE A 157 14.86 -11.02 -12.70
CA ILE A 157 13.83 -11.70 -11.93
C ILE A 157 14.24 -11.78 -10.46
N THR A 158 15.48 -12.18 -10.16
CA THR A 158 15.99 -12.26 -8.79
C THR A 158 15.93 -10.89 -8.12
N TYR A 159 16.41 -9.85 -8.81
CA TYR A 159 16.37 -8.48 -8.30
C TYR A 159 14.94 -7.99 -8.06
N ALA A 160 14.01 -8.33 -8.95
CA ALA A 160 12.61 -7.95 -8.81
C ALA A 160 11.94 -8.64 -7.62
N LEU A 161 12.19 -9.94 -7.43
CA LEU A 161 11.65 -10.70 -6.30
C LEU A 161 12.21 -10.23 -4.95
N ASP A 162 13.49 -9.89 -4.89
CA ASP A 162 14.11 -9.32 -3.68
C ASP A 162 13.53 -7.95 -3.33
N ALA A 163 13.25 -7.13 -4.36
CA ALA A 163 12.72 -5.77 -4.15
C ALA A 163 11.30 -5.73 -3.57
N ILE A 164 10.49 -6.77 -3.76
CA ILE A 164 9.11 -6.84 -3.24
C ILE A 164 8.99 -7.53 -1.88
N GLN A 165 10.11 -8.01 -1.32
CA GLN A 165 10.08 -8.61 0.01
C GLN A 165 9.61 -7.60 1.06
N THR A 166 8.73 -8.06 1.94
CA THR A 166 8.27 -7.25 3.06
C THR A 166 9.38 -7.11 4.10
N PRO A 167 9.66 -5.89 4.60
CA PRO A 167 10.61 -5.72 5.70
C PRO A 167 10.15 -6.47 6.95
N VAL A 168 11.09 -7.08 7.63
CA VAL A 168 10.88 -7.75 8.92
C VAL A 168 11.03 -6.72 10.03
N SER A 169 10.20 -6.79 11.08
CA SER A 169 10.30 -5.91 12.23
C SER A 169 11.58 -6.22 13.02
N LEU A 170 12.30 -5.18 13.45
CA LEU A 170 13.44 -5.35 14.37
C LEU A 170 13.01 -5.92 15.72
N TYR A 171 11.76 -5.68 16.12
CA TYR A 171 11.17 -6.21 17.36
C TYR A 171 10.45 -7.54 17.16
N GLU A 172 10.63 -8.19 16.01
CA GLU A 172 10.11 -9.55 15.82
C GLU A 172 10.91 -10.52 16.66
N PRO A 173 10.25 -11.33 17.53
CA PRO A 173 10.94 -12.31 18.36
C PRO A 173 11.43 -13.46 17.48
N VAL A 174 12.74 -13.72 17.50
CA VAL A 174 13.37 -14.85 16.79
C VAL A 174 13.25 -16.12 17.63
N TYR A 175 13.27 -15.96 18.95
CA TYR A 175 13.22 -17.09 19.92
C TYR A 175 12.43 -16.70 21.15
N THR A 176 11.49 -17.57 21.58
CA THR A 176 10.55 -17.35 22.69
C THR A 176 10.44 -18.56 23.62
N ASP A 177 11.53 -19.23 23.95
CA ASP A 177 11.48 -20.45 24.77
C ASP A 177 11.69 -20.13 26.26
N GLY A 178 10.61 -19.71 26.94
CA GLY A 178 10.52 -19.66 28.41
C GLY A 178 11.37 -18.61 29.15
N GLY A 179 12.15 -17.79 28.44
CA GLY A 179 12.98 -16.69 28.95
C GLY A 179 12.61 -15.34 28.32
N ASP A 180 13.50 -14.36 28.47
CA ASP A 180 13.36 -13.08 27.76
C ASP A 180 13.45 -13.32 26.24
N PRO A 181 12.50 -12.77 25.46
CA PRO A 181 12.48 -12.99 24.01
C PRO A 181 13.70 -12.36 23.35
N LEU A 182 14.37 -13.12 22.48
CA LEU A 182 15.45 -12.63 21.64
C LEU A 182 14.85 -12.02 20.38
N TYR A 183 15.16 -10.76 20.12
CA TYR A 183 14.65 -10.00 18.97
C TYR A 183 15.64 -10.00 17.79
N VAL A 184 15.13 -9.70 16.58
CA VAL A 184 15.97 -9.54 15.38
C VAL A 184 17.05 -8.47 15.60
N MET A 185 16.73 -7.39 16.31
CA MET A 185 17.68 -6.29 16.58
C MET A 185 18.89 -6.76 17.42
N ASP A 186 18.71 -7.75 18.31
CA ASP A 186 19.79 -8.27 19.17
C ASP A 186 20.84 -9.06 18.37
N GLN A 187 20.49 -9.49 17.16
CA GLN A 187 21.39 -10.21 16.26
C GLN A 187 22.17 -9.26 15.32
N ILE A 188 21.80 -7.98 15.27
CA ILE A 188 22.43 -6.99 14.38
C ILE A 188 23.56 -6.30 15.11
N SER A 189 24.82 -6.59 14.70
CA SER A 189 26.00 -5.92 15.25
C SER A 189 26.15 -4.49 14.72
N ASP A 190 26.51 -3.56 15.61
CA ASP A 190 26.88 -2.20 15.20
C ASP A 190 28.29 -2.20 14.54
N ARG A 191 28.30 -2.06 13.21
CA ARG A 191 29.55 -2.04 12.42
C ARG A 191 30.30 -0.72 12.49
N LYS A 192 29.65 0.37 12.93
CA LYS A 192 30.27 1.71 12.99
C LYS A 192 30.98 1.99 14.30
N ASN A 193 30.50 1.41 15.42
CA ASN A 193 31.05 1.62 16.75
C ASN A 193 31.77 0.37 17.26
N LYS A 194 32.76 -0.12 16.50
CA LYS A 194 33.62 -1.19 16.99
C LYS A 194 34.51 -0.65 18.12
N GLU A 195 34.76 -1.46 19.15
CA GLU A 195 35.63 -1.13 20.28
C GLU A 195 37.04 -0.71 19.83
N GLU A 196 37.53 -1.34 18.75
CA GLU A 196 38.83 -1.01 18.13
C GLU A 196 38.89 0.46 17.68
N HIS A 197 37.87 0.97 17.01
CA HIS A 197 37.79 2.37 16.55
C HIS A 197 37.66 3.36 17.70
N TRP A 198 37.05 2.97 18.80
CA TRP A 198 36.97 3.81 19.99
C TRP A 198 38.34 3.92 20.69
N LEU A 199 39.04 2.78 20.86
CA LEU A 199 40.41 2.74 21.40
C LEU A 199 41.40 3.52 20.54
N GLU A 200 41.36 3.37 19.22
CA GLU A 200 42.18 4.13 18.27
C GLU A 200 41.95 5.64 18.41
N ARG A 201 40.66 6.06 18.49
CA ARG A 201 40.35 7.50 18.69
C ARG A 201 40.83 8.01 20.02
N LEU A 202 40.76 7.22 21.08
CA LEU A 202 41.25 7.60 22.40
C LEU A 202 42.77 7.74 22.39
N SER A 203 43.47 6.77 21.82
CA SER A 203 44.93 6.78 21.66
C SER A 203 45.40 7.96 20.81
N LEU A 204 44.69 8.24 19.71
CA LEU A 204 44.97 9.40 18.85
C LEU A 204 44.78 10.71 19.61
N LYS A 205 43.71 10.85 20.38
CA LYS A 205 43.43 12.04 21.20
C LYS A 205 44.47 12.25 22.28
N GLU A 206 44.92 11.18 22.93
CA GLU A 206 46.03 11.26 23.89
C GLU A 206 47.35 11.66 23.23
N ALA A 207 47.69 11.10 22.06
CA ALA A 207 48.86 11.47 21.29
C ALA A 207 48.82 12.94 20.87
N MET A 208 47.68 13.43 20.39
CA MET A 208 47.49 14.84 20.03
C MET A 208 47.61 15.77 21.22
N ASN A 209 47.19 15.38 22.42
CA ASN A 209 47.31 16.20 23.63
C ASN A 209 48.77 16.33 24.11
N ARG A 210 49.69 15.48 23.64
CA ARG A 210 51.12 15.53 23.94
C ARG A 210 51.91 16.42 22.97
N LEU A 211 51.29 16.85 21.87
CA LEU A 211 51.88 17.73 20.87
C LEU A 211 51.95 19.17 21.40
N GLY A 212 53.08 19.87 21.11
CA GLY A 212 53.22 21.28 21.40
C GLY A 212 52.34 22.17 20.54
N SER A 213 52.03 23.38 21.00
CA SER A 213 51.14 24.32 20.31
C SER A 213 51.52 24.64 18.85
N ARG A 214 52.79 24.47 18.47
CA ARG A 214 53.27 24.61 17.07
C ARG A 214 52.97 23.39 16.21
N GLU A 215 52.95 22.21 16.79
CA GLU A 215 52.76 20.93 16.11
C GLU A 215 51.24 20.63 15.90
N TRP A 216 50.42 21.32 16.68
CA TRP A 216 48.93 21.21 16.61
C TRP A 216 48.35 21.94 15.38
N HIS A 217 49.13 22.82 14.72
CA HIS A 217 48.66 23.64 13.58
C HIS A 217 49.24 23.17 12.23
N ILE A 218 49.87 22.02 12.19
CA ILE A 218 50.27 21.33 10.95
C ILE A 218 49.29 20.24 10.61
#